data_94cc00835b3fa8026f21252e14ce1cd6
#
_entry.id   94cc00835b3fa8026f21252e14ce1cd6
#
_cell.length_a   1.000
_cell.length_b   1.000
_cell.length_c   1.000
_cell.angle_alpha   90.00
_cell.angle_beta   90.00
_cell.angle_gamma   90.00
#
_symmetry.space_group_name_H-M   'P 1'
#
loop_
_entity.id
_entity.type
_entity.pdbx_description
1 polymer ?
#
loop_
_entity_poly.entity_id
_entity_poly.type
_entity_poly.pdbx_seq_one_letter_code
_entity_poly.pdbx_strand_id
1 'polypeptide(L)'
;MVSRRKVLMSSAAGMAVGVANAIHPERVLGASRAAQGSPRTGRNPPVVTPNGSSLPWRMEDGRKTFNLIAEPVVREFAPGLKVNCWGYNGQTPGPTIEAVEGDKLRIYVENRLPEPTSVHWHGVLLPNGMDGVSGLNQPAIPPGQTFKYEFTVRQHGTQMYHPHFDEMVQFSMGMMGLLIFHPKTPARRIDRDFGIFLNEWFIKPGTSVPDPSVMTDFNVFTMNSRVFPGTDPWLVKLGDRVRVRIANISMDSHPIHIHGHRFEWTGTDGGPIPKTAWMPETTINVPPGTTRDVEFVADNPGDWAVHCHKVHHTMNQMGHGLPIMTGVDHSGVDQKINDLVPGYMPMGASGMGDMMDMGKPRNSLLMGSHEGNARGPFGSIFMGGMFTIMKIRENLASYDEDPGWSDNPEGTVAGPVGEQQTAMAPALPLRSSLPALAHLGQDATFDVVRLSSCASMARR
;
A
#
# COMPACT_ATOMS: atom_id res chain seq x y z
N MET A 1 21.34 -33.37 -35.96
CA MET A 1 22.29 -33.59 -34.88
C MET A 1 23.30 -32.46 -34.90
N VAL A 2 23.13 -31.44 -34.11
CA VAL A 2 24.18 -30.46 -33.84
C VAL A 2 24.19 -30.15 -32.35
N SER A 3 25.38 -30.29 -31.83
CA SER A 3 25.77 -30.40 -30.41
C SER A 3 25.62 -29.07 -29.65
N ARG A 4 25.05 -29.18 -28.44
CA ARG A 4 25.25 -28.19 -27.37
C ARG A 4 26.70 -28.23 -26.91
N ARG A 5 27.38 -27.09 -26.78
CA ARG A 5 28.32 -26.81 -25.67
C ARG A 5 29.07 -25.47 -25.84
N LYS A 6 29.15 -24.79 -24.68
CA LYS A 6 30.14 -23.79 -24.26
C LYS A 6 29.85 -22.32 -24.58
N VAL A 7 29.32 -21.62 -23.59
CA VAL A 7 29.68 -20.22 -23.34
C VAL A 7 30.59 -20.19 -22.12
N LEU A 8 31.79 -19.70 -22.33
CA LEU A 8 32.83 -19.55 -21.31
C LEU A 8 32.54 -18.31 -20.47
N MET A 9 32.70 -18.47 -19.15
CA MET A 9 32.94 -17.38 -18.21
C MET A 9 34.29 -16.71 -18.58
N SER A 10 34.31 -15.41 -18.69
CA SER A 10 35.54 -14.61 -18.59
C SER A 10 35.36 -13.58 -17.46
N SER A 11 36.06 -13.87 -16.38
CA SER A 11 36.33 -12.98 -15.26
C SER A 11 37.33 -11.91 -15.74
N ALA A 12 36.95 -10.65 -15.54
CA ALA A 12 37.91 -9.55 -15.59
C ALA A 12 37.91 -8.83 -14.25
N ALA A 13 38.99 -9.04 -13.51
CA ALA A 13 39.39 -8.19 -12.41
C ALA A 13 39.93 -6.87 -12.93
N GLY A 14 39.54 -5.76 -12.36
CA GLY A 14 40.03 -4.45 -12.77
C GLY A 14 39.83 -3.37 -11.72
N MET A 15 40.82 -3.19 -10.89
CA MET A 15 41.35 -1.96 -10.25
C MET A 15 40.37 -0.96 -9.63
N ALA A 16 40.40 -0.94 -8.30
CA ALA A 16 40.01 0.19 -7.46
C ALA A 16 40.98 1.37 -7.66
N VAL A 17 40.46 2.52 -8.08
CA VAL A 17 41.12 3.81 -7.88
C VAL A 17 40.29 4.57 -6.87
N GLY A 18 40.87 4.71 -5.66
CA GLY A 18 40.31 5.52 -4.61
C GLY A 18 40.45 7.00 -4.94
N VAL A 19 39.30 7.69 -4.90
CA VAL A 19 39.30 9.14 -4.68
C VAL A 19 38.48 9.38 -3.40
N ALA A 20 39.20 9.58 -2.32
CA ALA A 20 38.62 10.06 -1.09
C ALA A 20 38.28 11.54 -1.26
N ASN A 21 37.02 11.87 -1.44
CA ASN A 21 36.50 13.20 -1.20
C ASN A 21 35.71 13.17 0.10
N ALA A 22 36.26 13.81 1.11
CA ALA A 22 35.61 14.10 2.38
C ALA A 22 34.38 14.96 2.12
N ILE A 23 33.21 14.37 2.28
CA ILE A 23 31.94 15.09 2.33
C ILE A 23 31.58 15.22 3.80
N HIS A 24 31.63 16.45 4.30
CA HIS A 24 31.18 16.85 5.63
C HIS A 24 29.70 16.42 5.84
N PRO A 25 29.36 15.87 7.02
CA PRO A 25 27.97 15.61 7.36
C PRO A 25 27.35 16.88 7.96
N GLU A 26 26.95 17.82 7.13
CA GLU A 26 26.09 18.90 7.59
C GLU A 26 24.91 19.08 6.63
N ARG A 27 23.72 18.97 7.24
CA ARG A 27 22.41 19.42 6.73
C ARG A 27 21.78 18.61 5.59
N VAL A 28 21.18 17.49 5.95
CA VAL A 28 19.91 17.09 5.31
C VAL A 28 18.81 17.21 6.36
N LEU A 29 18.64 18.43 6.85
CA LEU A 29 17.42 18.85 7.53
C LEU A 29 16.62 19.68 6.52
N GLY A 30 15.41 19.19 6.18
CA GLY A 30 14.41 20.03 5.55
C GLY A 30 14.61 20.18 4.05
N ALA A 31 14.20 19.18 3.25
CA ALA A 31 13.56 19.55 2.00
C ALA A 31 12.36 20.41 2.39
N SER A 32 12.56 21.73 2.39
CA SER A 32 11.49 22.68 2.58
C SER A 32 10.38 22.28 1.59
N ARG A 33 9.23 21.95 2.12
CA ARG A 33 7.95 22.03 1.40
C ARG A 33 7.90 23.42 0.80
N ALA A 34 8.47 23.59 -0.38
CA ALA A 34 8.08 24.69 -1.22
C ALA A 34 6.62 24.40 -1.56
N ALA A 35 5.73 25.02 -0.81
CA ALA A 35 4.35 25.21 -1.19
C ALA A 35 4.34 26.03 -2.47
N GLN A 36 4.70 25.39 -3.60
CA GLN A 36 4.38 25.89 -4.90
C GLN A 36 2.90 25.61 -5.07
N GLY A 37 2.11 26.64 -4.74
CA GLY A 37 0.69 26.59 -4.89
C GLY A 37 0.32 26.15 -6.29
N SER A 38 -0.22 24.94 -6.40
CA SER A 38 -1.14 24.67 -7.50
C SER A 38 -2.13 25.82 -7.50
N PRO A 39 -2.36 26.52 -8.64
CA PRO A 39 -3.35 27.57 -8.69
C PRO A 39 -4.65 26.96 -8.17
N ARG A 40 -5.12 27.46 -7.04
CA ARG A 40 -6.40 27.09 -6.46
C ARG A 40 -7.48 27.38 -7.49
N THR A 41 -7.82 26.41 -8.30
CA THR A 41 -9.09 26.44 -9.03
C THR A 41 -10.16 26.16 -7.99
N GLY A 42 -10.74 27.18 -7.48
CA GLY A 42 -11.55 27.45 -6.31
C GLY A 42 -12.60 26.44 -5.82
N ARG A 43 -12.57 25.16 -6.17
CA ARG A 43 -13.63 24.18 -5.80
C ARG A 43 -13.14 22.78 -5.41
N ASN A 44 -11.96 22.34 -5.84
CA ASN A 44 -11.41 21.04 -5.45
C ASN A 44 -10.23 21.26 -4.51
N PRO A 45 -10.19 20.62 -3.33
CA PRO A 45 -8.99 20.63 -2.52
C PRO A 45 -7.88 19.84 -3.26
N PRO A 46 -6.60 20.19 -3.06
CA PRO A 46 -5.50 19.35 -3.54
C PRO A 46 -5.56 17.99 -2.87
N VAL A 47 -5.15 16.96 -3.59
CA VAL A 47 -5.02 15.62 -3.01
C VAL A 47 -3.79 15.60 -2.09
N VAL A 48 -3.99 15.17 -0.86
CA VAL A 48 -2.91 14.93 0.10
C VAL A 48 -2.50 13.47 -0.01
N THR A 49 -1.30 13.23 -0.50
CA THR A 49 -0.70 11.89 -0.49
C THR A 49 0.22 11.79 0.72
N PRO A 50 -0.20 11.15 1.82
CA PRO A 50 0.65 11.00 2.99
C PRO A 50 1.99 10.37 2.63
N ASN A 51 3.10 10.90 3.15
CA ASN A 51 4.47 10.49 2.81
C ASN A 51 4.85 10.62 1.32
N GLY A 52 4.08 11.34 0.53
CA GLY A 52 4.31 11.60 -0.90
C GLY A 52 4.21 13.07 -1.25
N SER A 53 4.16 13.37 -2.54
CA SER A 53 4.02 14.73 -3.06
C SER A 53 3.19 14.75 -4.35
N SER A 54 2.75 15.94 -4.78
CA SER A 54 2.15 16.15 -6.10
C SER A 54 3.21 16.55 -7.12
N LEU A 55 3.06 16.12 -8.37
CA LEU A 55 3.95 16.50 -9.46
C LEU A 55 3.66 17.95 -9.88
N PRO A 56 4.64 18.87 -9.83
CA PRO A 56 4.45 20.23 -10.27
C PRO A 56 4.28 20.28 -11.80
N TRP A 57 3.54 21.25 -12.25
CA TRP A 57 3.28 21.48 -13.68
C TRP A 57 3.43 22.96 -14.06
N ARG A 58 3.61 23.22 -15.34
CA ARG A 58 3.60 24.55 -15.92
C ARG A 58 2.68 24.61 -17.14
N MET A 59 2.19 25.80 -17.46
CA MET A 59 1.40 25.98 -18.68
C MET A 59 2.34 26.25 -19.86
N GLU A 60 2.28 25.41 -20.90
CA GLU A 60 3.02 25.57 -22.14
C GLU A 60 2.08 25.32 -23.33
N ASP A 61 2.01 26.23 -24.27
CA ASP A 61 1.20 26.14 -25.49
C ASP A 61 -0.27 25.73 -25.21
N GLY A 62 -0.86 26.26 -24.12
CA GLY A 62 -2.23 25.91 -23.69
C GLY A 62 -2.39 24.50 -23.16
N ARG A 63 -1.29 23.82 -22.78
CA ARG A 63 -1.25 22.51 -22.17
C ARG A 63 -0.64 22.57 -20.77
N LYS A 64 -1.20 21.80 -19.89
CA LYS A 64 -0.62 21.54 -18.56
C LYS A 64 0.53 20.55 -18.75
N THR A 65 1.76 21.01 -18.59
CA THR A 65 2.97 20.26 -18.90
C THR A 65 3.65 19.75 -17.64
N PHE A 66 3.90 18.45 -17.59
CA PHE A 66 4.55 17.74 -16.49
C PHE A 66 5.89 17.12 -16.97
N ASN A 67 6.84 16.98 -16.03
CA ASN A 67 8.08 16.22 -16.25
C ASN A 67 8.11 15.07 -15.25
N LEU A 68 7.96 13.85 -15.75
CA LEU A 68 8.02 12.62 -14.99
C LEU A 68 9.36 11.93 -15.27
N ILE A 69 10.15 11.69 -14.25
CA ILE A 69 11.49 11.10 -14.35
C ILE A 69 11.47 9.72 -13.72
N ALA A 70 11.59 8.67 -14.50
CA ALA A 70 11.76 7.30 -14.03
C ALA A 70 13.22 7.08 -13.63
N GLU A 71 13.50 6.76 -12.37
CA GLU A 71 14.86 6.68 -11.84
C GLU A 71 14.99 5.76 -10.62
N PRO A 72 16.20 5.26 -10.30
CA PRO A 72 16.47 4.61 -9.02
C PRO A 72 16.23 5.57 -7.86
N VAL A 73 15.59 5.09 -6.79
CA VAL A 73 15.25 5.88 -5.61
C VAL A 73 15.57 5.11 -4.34
N VAL A 74 15.88 5.82 -3.26
CA VAL A 74 15.98 5.23 -1.94
C VAL A 74 14.75 5.64 -1.14
N ARG A 75 13.96 4.64 -0.72
CA ARG A 75 12.76 4.86 0.08
C ARG A 75 12.96 4.33 1.48
N GLU A 76 12.68 5.15 2.47
CA GLU A 76 12.63 4.70 3.85
C GLU A 76 11.23 4.16 4.13
N PHE A 77 11.08 2.84 4.30
CA PHE A 77 9.79 2.18 4.54
C PHE A 77 9.32 2.32 5.98
N ALA A 78 10.24 2.23 6.90
CA ALA A 78 10.05 2.49 8.32
C ALA A 78 11.25 3.29 8.84
N PRO A 79 11.20 3.94 9.99
CA PRO A 79 12.34 4.64 10.56
C PRO A 79 13.59 3.74 10.61
N GLY A 80 14.62 4.11 9.85
CA GLY A 80 15.88 3.36 9.74
C GLY A 80 15.91 2.24 8.67
N LEU A 81 14.78 1.85 8.09
CA LEU A 81 14.71 0.85 7.01
C LEU A 81 14.71 1.54 5.65
N LYS A 82 15.89 1.71 5.06
CA LYS A 82 16.05 2.27 3.71
C LYS A 82 16.13 1.16 2.68
N VAL A 83 15.31 1.27 1.63
CA VAL A 83 15.18 0.29 0.56
C VAL A 83 15.51 0.95 -0.77
N ASN A 84 16.33 0.29 -1.57
CA ASN A 84 16.72 0.72 -2.91
C ASN A 84 15.64 0.25 -3.89
N CYS A 85 14.82 1.17 -4.33
CA CYS A 85 13.68 0.97 -5.22
C CYS A 85 13.93 1.62 -6.58
N TRP A 86 12.98 1.48 -7.48
CA TRP A 86 12.79 2.38 -8.62
C TRP A 86 11.51 3.17 -8.40
N GLY A 87 11.44 4.35 -8.96
CA GLY A 87 10.28 5.21 -8.79
C GLY A 87 10.29 6.38 -9.77
N TYR A 88 9.57 7.41 -9.41
CA TYR A 88 9.45 8.61 -10.22
C TYR A 88 9.78 9.85 -9.40
N ASN A 89 10.60 10.76 -9.96
CA ASN A 89 10.95 12.04 -9.34
C ASN A 89 11.41 11.88 -7.87
N GLY A 90 12.35 10.94 -7.64
CA GLY A 90 12.98 10.72 -6.33
C GLY A 90 12.14 9.99 -5.29
N GLN A 91 10.98 9.43 -5.66
CA GLN A 91 10.08 8.78 -4.70
C GLN A 91 9.33 7.56 -5.27
N THR A 92 8.88 6.69 -4.38
CA THR A 92 7.87 5.65 -4.61
C THR A 92 6.85 5.68 -3.48
N PRO A 93 5.51 5.64 -3.73
CA PRO A 93 4.93 5.86 -5.04
C PRO A 93 5.41 7.17 -5.65
N GLY A 94 5.43 7.24 -7.00
CA GLY A 94 5.73 8.48 -7.72
C GLY A 94 4.76 9.61 -7.34
N PRO A 95 5.09 10.85 -7.67
CA PRO A 95 4.27 12.00 -7.29
C PRO A 95 2.87 11.93 -7.92
N THR A 96 1.87 12.31 -7.14
CA THR A 96 0.48 12.39 -7.62
C THR A 96 0.37 13.41 -8.75
N ILE A 97 -0.17 12.99 -9.88
CA ILE A 97 -0.48 13.88 -11.02
C ILE A 97 -1.94 14.31 -10.90
N GLU A 98 -2.17 15.63 -10.86
CA GLU A 98 -3.51 16.18 -10.75
C GLU A 98 -3.87 17.04 -11.97
N ALA A 99 -5.04 16.79 -12.55
CA ALA A 99 -5.60 17.59 -13.62
C ALA A 99 -7.12 17.73 -13.46
N VAL A 100 -7.73 18.58 -14.28
CA VAL A 100 -9.17 18.80 -14.30
C VAL A 100 -9.73 18.29 -15.63
N GLU A 101 -10.92 17.75 -15.61
CA GLU A 101 -11.66 17.38 -16.82
C GLU A 101 -11.70 18.55 -17.83
N GLY A 102 -11.26 18.28 -19.06
CA GLY A 102 -11.08 19.26 -20.11
C GLY A 102 -9.67 19.81 -20.24
N ASP A 103 -8.76 19.57 -19.28
CA ASP A 103 -7.36 19.98 -19.41
C ASP A 103 -6.69 19.23 -20.58
N LYS A 104 -5.86 19.96 -21.32
CA LYS A 104 -4.94 19.37 -22.29
C LYS A 104 -3.62 19.10 -21.60
N LEU A 105 -3.22 17.84 -21.52
CA LEU A 105 -1.98 17.45 -20.85
C LEU A 105 -0.85 17.25 -21.87
N ARG A 106 0.37 17.55 -21.41
CA ARG A 106 1.63 17.14 -22.01
C ARG A 106 2.50 16.58 -20.90
N ILE A 107 2.91 15.32 -21.03
CA ILE A 107 3.74 14.68 -20.03
C ILE A 107 5.00 14.19 -20.72
N TYR A 108 6.13 14.73 -20.32
CA TYR A 108 7.44 14.23 -20.71
C TYR A 108 7.84 13.15 -19.71
N VAL A 109 8.21 11.97 -20.21
CA VAL A 109 8.72 10.86 -19.42
C VAL A 109 10.18 10.64 -19.78
N GLU A 110 11.07 10.98 -18.87
CA GLU A 110 12.51 10.75 -18.99
C GLU A 110 12.87 9.44 -18.30
N ASN A 111 13.58 8.55 -19.01
CA ASN A 111 14.07 7.30 -18.46
C ASN A 111 15.53 7.43 -17.99
N ARG A 112 15.76 7.41 -16.69
CA ARG A 112 17.07 7.34 -16.02
C ARG A 112 17.34 5.99 -15.37
N LEU A 113 16.50 4.99 -15.65
CA LEU A 113 16.72 3.62 -15.20
C LEU A 113 17.86 2.98 -15.99
N PRO A 114 18.45 1.88 -15.47
CA PRO A 114 19.47 1.13 -16.19
C PRO A 114 18.92 0.32 -17.38
N GLU A 115 17.60 0.22 -17.50
CA GLU A 115 16.91 -0.56 -18.52
C GLU A 115 15.73 0.20 -19.15
N PRO A 116 15.19 -0.27 -20.29
CA PRO A 116 14.04 0.36 -20.93
C PRO A 116 12.80 0.36 -20.01
N THR A 117 11.91 1.32 -20.24
CA THR A 117 10.62 1.42 -19.54
C THR A 117 9.52 1.92 -20.49
N SER A 118 8.32 2.05 -20.01
CA SER A 118 7.22 2.81 -20.60
C SER A 118 6.31 3.32 -19.47
N VAL A 119 5.34 4.17 -19.79
CA VAL A 119 4.33 4.57 -18.79
C VAL A 119 2.95 4.39 -19.41
N HIS A 120 2.15 3.53 -18.79
CA HIS A 120 0.73 3.34 -19.04
C HIS A 120 -0.09 4.23 -18.12
N TRP A 121 -1.08 4.89 -18.69
CA TRP A 121 -2.03 5.76 -17.99
C TRP A 121 -3.29 4.96 -17.69
N HIS A 122 -3.23 4.15 -16.67
CA HIS A 122 -4.23 3.15 -16.33
C HIS A 122 -5.61 3.76 -16.12
N GLY A 123 -6.59 3.27 -16.88
CA GLY A 123 -7.98 3.71 -16.83
C GLY A 123 -8.29 5.02 -17.55
N VAL A 124 -7.34 5.60 -18.29
CA VAL A 124 -7.52 6.88 -18.97
C VAL A 124 -8.07 6.70 -20.39
N LEU A 125 -9.11 7.47 -20.72
CA LEU A 125 -9.66 7.56 -22.07
C LEU A 125 -8.81 8.49 -22.94
N LEU A 126 -7.89 7.93 -23.69
CA LEU A 126 -6.91 8.65 -24.50
C LEU A 126 -6.73 8.04 -25.90
N PRO A 127 -6.03 8.71 -26.84
CA PRO A 127 -5.69 8.12 -28.13
C PRO A 127 -4.80 6.88 -27.97
N ASN A 128 -5.06 5.82 -28.73
CA ASN A 128 -4.35 4.54 -28.63
C ASN A 128 -2.81 4.68 -28.65
N GLY A 129 -2.26 5.53 -29.50
CA GLY A 129 -0.80 5.76 -29.55
C GLY A 129 -0.21 6.50 -28.33
N MET A 130 -1.03 6.87 -27.34
CA MET A 130 -0.62 7.49 -26.06
C MET A 130 -0.82 6.55 -24.86
N ASP A 131 -1.25 5.31 -25.09
CA ASP A 131 -1.62 4.36 -24.05
C ASP A 131 -0.42 3.80 -23.26
N GLY A 132 0.75 3.78 -23.86
CA GLY A 132 1.99 3.48 -23.15
C GLY A 132 2.39 2.01 -23.09
N VAL A 133 1.68 1.11 -23.77
CA VAL A 133 2.04 -0.31 -23.83
C VAL A 133 3.20 -0.51 -24.79
N SER A 134 4.35 -0.92 -24.25
CA SER A 134 5.56 -1.15 -25.03
C SER A 134 5.38 -2.29 -26.02
N GLY A 135 5.79 -2.06 -27.27
CA GLY A 135 5.65 -3.02 -28.36
C GLY A 135 4.27 -3.09 -29.00
N LEU A 136 3.24 -2.50 -28.38
CA LEU A 136 1.88 -2.43 -28.92
C LEU A 136 1.53 -1.01 -29.40
N ASN A 137 1.57 -0.04 -28.51
CA ASN A 137 1.19 1.34 -28.82
C ASN A 137 2.39 2.23 -29.11
N GLN A 138 3.56 1.86 -28.60
CA GLN A 138 4.81 2.60 -28.72
C GLN A 138 6.03 1.67 -28.57
N PRO A 139 7.25 2.09 -28.99
CA PRO A 139 8.48 1.43 -28.56
C PRO A 139 8.74 1.71 -27.09
N ALA A 140 9.50 0.83 -26.40
CA ALA A 140 10.01 1.11 -25.06
C ALA A 140 10.86 2.38 -25.07
N ILE A 141 10.91 3.08 -23.94
CA ILE A 141 11.75 4.26 -23.73
C ILE A 141 13.13 3.77 -23.29
N PRO A 142 14.17 3.84 -24.13
CA PRO A 142 15.52 3.41 -23.74
C PRO A 142 16.09 4.28 -22.61
N PRO A 143 17.08 3.79 -21.85
CA PRO A 143 17.83 4.60 -20.89
C PRO A 143 18.36 5.90 -21.52
N GLY A 144 18.19 7.03 -20.81
CA GLY A 144 18.61 8.36 -21.24
C GLY A 144 17.68 9.05 -22.26
N GLN A 145 16.60 8.40 -22.70
CA GLN A 145 15.65 9.03 -23.62
C GLN A 145 14.44 9.60 -22.90
N THR A 146 13.80 10.57 -23.57
CA THR A 146 12.56 11.21 -23.11
C THR A 146 11.47 11.05 -24.15
N PHE A 147 10.31 10.50 -23.73
CA PHE A 147 9.13 10.39 -24.58
C PHE A 147 8.10 11.43 -24.15
N LYS A 148 7.22 11.80 -25.09
CA LYS A 148 6.17 12.78 -24.89
C LYS A 148 4.80 12.16 -25.08
N TYR A 149 3.93 12.34 -24.10
CA TYR A 149 2.52 11.95 -24.15
C TYR A 149 1.66 13.20 -24.16
N GLU A 150 0.67 13.25 -25.05
CA GLU A 150 -0.26 14.37 -25.18
C GLU A 150 -1.70 13.87 -25.31
N PHE A 151 -2.57 14.26 -24.41
CA PHE A 151 -3.99 13.94 -24.49
C PHE A 151 -4.85 14.96 -23.77
N THR A 152 -6.16 14.92 -24.03
CA THR A 152 -7.14 15.74 -23.33
C THR A 152 -7.87 14.88 -22.30
N VAL A 153 -7.99 15.36 -21.06
CA VAL A 153 -8.74 14.69 -19.99
C VAL A 153 -10.23 14.71 -20.31
N ARG A 154 -10.84 13.52 -20.50
CA ARG A 154 -12.26 13.37 -20.88
C ARG A 154 -13.12 12.78 -19.77
N GLN A 155 -12.55 12.56 -18.60
CA GLN A 155 -13.17 11.89 -17.46
C GLN A 155 -12.67 12.49 -16.16
N HIS A 156 -13.30 12.15 -15.06
CA HIS A 156 -12.81 12.46 -13.73
C HIS A 156 -12.93 11.23 -12.82
N GLY A 157 -12.08 11.17 -11.80
CA GLY A 157 -11.96 10.03 -10.89
C GLY A 157 -10.54 9.78 -10.47
N THR A 158 -10.32 8.62 -9.89
CA THR A 158 -9.04 8.15 -9.41
C THR A 158 -8.51 7.09 -10.36
N GLN A 159 -7.38 7.38 -10.99
CA GLN A 159 -6.62 6.51 -11.88
C GLN A 159 -5.20 6.31 -11.33
N MET A 160 -4.41 5.51 -12.04
CA MET A 160 -3.01 5.22 -11.71
C MET A 160 -2.13 5.46 -12.94
N TYR A 161 -0.83 5.57 -12.73
CA TYR A 161 0.17 5.43 -13.78
C TYR A 161 1.26 4.47 -13.32
N HIS A 162 1.76 3.66 -14.24
CA HIS A 162 2.74 2.63 -13.97
C HIS A 162 3.46 2.19 -15.25
N PRO A 163 4.59 1.48 -15.19
CA PRO A 163 5.21 0.91 -16.38
C PRO A 163 4.32 -0.11 -17.08
N HIS A 164 4.52 -0.27 -18.39
CA HIS A 164 4.00 -1.39 -19.17
C HIS A 164 5.13 -1.98 -20.04
N PHE A 165 6.27 -2.19 -19.40
CA PHE A 165 7.47 -2.86 -19.87
C PHE A 165 8.08 -3.58 -18.69
N ASP A 166 8.32 -4.88 -18.80
CA ASP A 166 8.83 -5.75 -17.72
C ASP A 166 8.16 -5.49 -16.37
N GLU A 167 6.84 -5.63 -16.35
CA GLU A 167 5.98 -5.25 -15.23
C GLU A 167 6.36 -5.98 -13.94
N MET A 168 6.75 -7.26 -14.04
CA MET A 168 7.14 -8.04 -12.86
C MET A 168 8.29 -7.38 -12.10
N VAL A 169 9.32 -6.92 -12.82
CA VAL A 169 10.45 -6.23 -12.22
C VAL A 169 10.05 -4.83 -11.79
N GLN A 170 9.47 -4.04 -12.70
CA GLN A 170 9.27 -2.62 -12.46
C GLN A 170 8.21 -2.31 -11.41
N PHE A 171 7.15 -3.12 -11.28
CA PHE A 171 6.18 -3.01 -10.18
C PHE A 171 6.80 -3.42 -8.84
N SER A 172 7.49 -4.56 -8.82
CA SER A 172 8.16 -5.04 -7.61
C SER A 172 9.21 -4.07 -7.10
N MET A 173 9.86 -3.34 -8.00
CA MET A 173 10.81 -2.28 -7.67
C MET A 173 10.13 -0.98 -7.19
N GLY A 174 8.81 -0.81 -7.40
CA GLY A 174 8.04 0.31 -6.84
C GLY A 174 7.61 1.39 -7.82
N MET A 175 7.62 1.10 -9.11
CA MET A 175 7.24 2.07 -10.15
C MET A 175 5.72 2.17 -10.30
N MET A 176 5.12 3.13 -9.62
CA MET A 176 3.67 3.37 -9.59
C MET A 176 3.38 4.79 -9.12
N GLY A 177 2.20 5.31 -9.42
CA GLY A 177 1.74 6.60 -8.90
C GLY A 177 0.27 6.87 -9.14
N LEU A 178 -0.29 7.81 -8.38
CA LEU A 178 -1.67 8.24 -8.52
C LEU A 178 -1.84 9.27 -9.66
N LEU A 179 -2.91 9.09 -10.42
CA LEU A 179 -3.33 10.02 -11.45
C LEU A 179 -4.78 10.43 -11.15
N ILE A 180 -4.97 11.67 -10.74
CA ILE A 180 -6.26 12.15 -10.26
C ILE A 180 -6.82 13.19 -11.23
N PHE A 181 -8.00 12.92 -11.73
CA PHE A 181 -8.73 13.87 -12.54
C PHE A 181 -9.92 14.43 -11.74
N HIS A 182 -9.89 15.72 -11.50
CA HIS A 182 -10.97 16.40 -10.82
C HIS A 182 -12.10 16.74 -11.80
N PRO A 183 -13.36 16.71 -11.37
CA PRO A 183 -14.47 17.18 -12.19
C PRO A 183 -14.34 18.68 -12.43
N LYS A 184 -14.72 19.13 -13.62
CA LYS A 184 -14.78 20.57 -13.95
C LYS A 184 -15.73 21.33 -13.03
N THR A 185 -16.82 20.67 -12.65
CA THR A 185 -17.79 21.18 -11.68
C THR A 185 -18.01 20.13 -10.60
N PRO A 186 -17.44 20.32 -9.39
CA PRO A 186 -17.67 19.39 -8.31
C PRO A 186 -19.13 19.32 -7.91
N ALA A 187 -19.67 18.11 -7.78
CA ALA A 187 -21.05 17.89 -7.35
C ALA A 187 -21.27 18.24 -5.86
N ARG A 188 -20.20 18.24 -5.07
CA ARG A 188 -20.19 18.53 -3.63
C ARG A 188 -18.85 19.05 -3.18
N ARG A 189 -18.84 19.75 -2.04
CA ARG A 189 -17.60 20.17 -1.39
C ARG A 189 -16.91 18.95 -0.73
N ILE A 190 -15.61 18.86 -0.90
CA ILE A 190 -14.70 18.00 -0.14
C ILE A 190 -13.74 18.92 0.60
N ASP A 191 -13.51 18.66 1.88
CA ASP A 191 -12.63 19.46 2.72
C ASP A 191 -11.24 18.83 2.81
N ARG A 192 -11.17 17.49 2.86
CA ARG A 192 -9.93 16.70 2.83
C ARG A 192 -10.02 15.60 1.78
N ASP A 193 -9.03 15.51 0.92
CA ASP A 193 -8.95 14.50 -0.16
C ASP A 193 -7.60 13.77 -0.03
N PHE A 194 -7.62 12.51 0.40
CA PHE A 194 -6.43 11.72 0.62
C PHE A 194 -6.20 10.73 -0.53
N GLY A 195 -4.93 10.58 -0.95
CA GLY A 195 -4.51 9.61 -1.94
C GLY A 195 -3.63 8.53 -1.31
N ILE A 196 -4.05 7.27 -1.37
CA ILE A 196 -3.39 6.12 -0.77
C ILE A 196 -3.07 5.11 -1.85
N PHE A 197 -1.82 4.70 -1.92
CA PHE A 197 -1.36 3.65 -2.80
C PHE A 197 -0.95 2.43 -1.98
N LEU A 198 -1.57 1.28 -2.22
CA LEU A 198 -1.30 0.02 -1.55
C LEU A 198 -0.31 -0.80 -2.37
N ASN A 199 0.69 -1.34 -1.73
CA ASN A 199 1.65 -2.23 -2.40
C ASN A 199 2.27 -3.25 -1.45
N GLU A 200 2.71 -4.35 -2.03
CA GLU A 200 3.36 -5.49 -1.38
C GLU A 200 4.77 -5.64 -1.92
N TRP A 201 5.67 -6.06 -1.04
CA TRP A 201 7.09 -6.20 -1.37
C TRP A 201 7.63 -7.48 -0.76
N PHE A 202 8.54 -8.10 -1.47
CA PHE A 202 9.41 -9.07 -0.87
C PHE A 202 10.83 -8.49 -0.78
N ILE A 203 11.34 -8.35 0.44
CA ILE A 203 12.69 -7.91 0.71
C ILE A 203 13.38 -9.04 1.47
N LYS A 204 14.32 -9.69 0.79
CA LYS A 204 15.07 -10.79 1.41
C LYS A 204 15.75 -10.29 2.68
N PRO A 205 15.59 -11.00 3.83
CA PRO A 205 16.23 -10.61 5.08
C PRO A 205 17.73 -10.37 4.92
N GLY A 206 18.21 -9.23 5.46
CA GLY A 206 19.61 -8.81 5.33
C GLY A 206 19.96 -8.07 4.03
N THR A 207 19.00 -7.87 3.13
CA THR A 207 19.15 -7.02 1.95
C THR A 207 18.36 -5.72 2.08
N SER A 208 18.57 -4.80 1.14
CA SER A 208 17.84 -3.53 1.04
C SER A 208 17.25 -3.30 -0.35
N VAL A 209 16.97 -4.36 -1.09
CA VAL A 209 16.42 -4.30 -2.45
C VAL A 209 15.22 -5.24 -2.53
N PRO A 210 14.10 -4.83 -3.11
CA PRO A 210 13.00 -5.73 -3.41
C PRO A 210 13.44 -6.85 -4.36
N ASP A 211 12.93 -8.04 -4.16
CA ASP A 211 13.22 -9.20 -5.02
C ASP A 211 12.02 -9.47 -5.95
N PRO A 212 12.12 -9.15 -7.23
CA PRO A 212 11.03 -9.32 -8.18
C PRO A 212 10.75 -10.78 -8.55
N SER A 213 11.59 -11.72 -8.13
CA SER A 213 11.37 -13.15 -8.37
C SER A 213 10.31 -13.77 -7.46
N VAL A 214 9.88 -13.06 -6.40
CA VAL A 214 8.86 -13.51 -5.44
C VAL A 214 7.56 -12.76 -5.68
N MET A 215 6.51 -13.51 -6.06
CA MET A 215 5.21 -12.95 -6.46
C MET A 215 4.04 -13.37 -5.57
N THR A 216 4.29 -14.14 -4.51
CA THR A 216 3.22 -14.67 -3.62
C THR A 216 3.53 -14.54 -2.14
N ASP A 217 4.80 -14.60 -1.76
CA ASP A 217 5.23 -14.60 -0.36
C ASP A 217 5.83 -13.25 0.03
N PHE A 218 5.01 -12.21 -0.01
CA PHE A 218 5.41 -10.87 0.39
C PHE A 218 5.62 -10.79 1.90
N ASN A 219 6.60 -9.99 2.32
CA ASN A 219 6.94 -9.81 3.73
C ASN A 219 6.87 -8.34 4.19
N VAL A 220 6.59 -7.41 3.29
CA VAL A 220 6.42 -5.99 3.61
C VAL A 220 5.17 -5.47 2.90
N PHE A 221 4.26 -4.88 3.67
CA PHE A 221 2.96 -4.39 3.22
C PHE A 221 2.84 -2.91 3.53
N THR A 222 2.61 -2.08 2.51
CA THR A 222 2.79 -0.64 2.62
C THR A 222 1.57 0.17 2.22
N MET A 223 1.37 1.31 2.88
CA MET A 223 0.57 2.44 2.42
C MET A 223 1.53 3.55 1.97
N ASN A 224 1.47 3.95 0.69
CA ASN A 224 2.39 4.94 0.10
C ASN A 224 3.87 4.60 0.31
N SER A 225 4.23 3.32 0.14
CA SER A 225 5.57 2.77 0.38
C SER A 225 6.12 3.10 1.77
N ARG A 226 5.25 3.06 2.78
CA ARG A 226 5.58 3.16 4.20
C ARG A 226 4.85 2.09 4.98
N VAL A 227 5.48 1.61 6.04
CA VAL A 227 4.88 0.77 7.08
C VAL A 227 4.76 1.57 8.36
N PHE A 228 3.70 1.34 9.13
CA PHE A 228 3.57 1.96 10.44
C PHE A 228 4.74 1.53 11.37
N PRO A 229 5.32 2.46 12.13
CA PRO A 229 4.92 3.85 12.42
C PRO A 229 5.48 4.91 11.45
N GLY A 230 6.06 4.51 10.32
CA GLY A 230 6.56 5.45 9.30
C GLY A 230 5.47 6.08 8.44
N THR A 231 4.21 5.65 8.56
CA THR A 231 3.07 6.25 7.87
C THR A 231 2.67 7.57 8.53
N ASP A 232 2.49 8.64 7.73
CA ASP A 232 1.98 9.91 8.25
C ASP A 232 0.51 9.76 8.69
N PRO A 233 0.11 10.37 9.81
CA PRO A 233 -1.29 10.39 10.23
C PRO A 233 -2.16 11.24 9.29
N TRP A 234 -3.44 10.89 9.20
CA TRP A 234 -4.42 11.70 8.46
C TRP A 234 -5.01 12.74 9.40
N LEU A 235 -4.73 14.02 9.14
CA LEU A 235 -5.19 15.12 9.98
C LEU A 235 -6.50 15.68 9.42
N VAL A 236 -7.54 15.72 10.26
CA VAL A 236 -8.91 16.05 9.88
C VAL A 236 -9.55 16.93 10.96
N LYS A 237 -10.33 17.94 10.56
CA LYS A 237 -11.16 18.72 11.49
C LYS A 237 -12.50 18.03 11.67
N LEU A 238 -13.05 18.16 12.87
CA LEU A 238 -14.42 17.72 13.13
C LEU A 238 -15.38 18.45 12.16
N GLY A 239 -16.24 17.68 11.51
CA GLY A 239 -17.18 18.18 10.51
C GLY A 239 -16.64 18.24 9.06
N ASP A 240 -15.34 17.99 8.83
CA ASP A 240 -14.82 17.90 7.47
C ASP A 240 -15.49 16.76 6.69
N ARG A 241 -15.82 17.02 5.43
CA ARG A 241 -16.12 15.95 4.49
C ARG A 241 -14.81 15.42 3.90
N VAL A 242 -14.52 14.18 4.24
CA VAL A 242 -13.29 13.50 3.84
C VAL A 242 -13.57 12.59 2.64
N ARG A 243 -12.68 12.62 1.66
CA ARG A 243 -12.56 11.61 0.62
C ARG A 243 -11.25 10.88 0.77
N VAL A 244 -11.30 9.56 0.63
CA VAL A 244 -10.10 8.73 0.54
C VAL A 244 -10.12 8.00 -0.78
N ARG A 245 -9.07 8.20 -1.57
CA ARG A 245 -8.81 7.56 -2.85
C ARG A 245 -7.78 6.48 -2.65
N ILE A 246 -8.12 5.25 -2.95
CA ILE A 246 -7.27 4.10 -2.68
C ILE A 246 -6.99 3.39 -3.99
N ALA A 247 -5.72 3.22 -4.33
CA ALA A 247 -5.24 2.48 -5.48
C ALA A 247 -4.48 1.23 -5.03
N ASN A 248 -4.59 0.15 -5.77
CA ASN A 248 -3.90 -1.10 -5.52
C ASN A 248 -3.30 -1.65 -6.81
N ILE A 249 -1.97 -1.83 -6.85
CA ILE A 249 -1.26 -2.48 -7.95
C ILE A 249 -0.55 -3.76 -7.51
N SER A 250 -0.73 -4.16 -6.24
CA SER A 250 -0.17 -5.39 -5.69
C SER A 250 -0.90 -6.64 -6.19
N MET A 251 -0.44 -7.81 -5.78
CA MET A 251 -1.00 -9.10 -6.20
C MET A 251 -2.21 -9.51 -5.36
N ASP A 252 -2.34 -8.98 -4.15
CA ASP A 252 -3.44 -9.27 -3.23
C ASP A 252 -4.50 -8.17 -3.19
N SER A 253 -5.74 -8.57 -2.88
CA SER A 253 -6.80 -7.61 -2.51
C SER A 253 -6.59 -7.12 -1.08
N HIS A 254 -6.86 -5.84 -0.85
CA HIS A 254 -6.72 -5.22 0.47
C HIS A 254 -8.07 -4.70 0.97
N PRO A 255 -8.70 -5.34 1.96
CA PRO A 255 -9.87 -4.78 2.65
C PRO A 255 -9.40 -3.67 3.62
N ILE A 256 -9.63 -2.41 3.27
CA ILE A 256 -9.24 -1.25 4.09
C ILE A 256 -10.38 -0.85 4.99
N HIS A 257 -10.12 -0.91 6.30
CA HIS A 257 -11.05 -0.57 7.36
C HIS A 257 -10.72 0.79 7.98
N ILE A 258 -11.76 1.60 8.18
CA ILE A 258 -11.66 2.90 8.86
C ILE A 258 -12.47 2.81 10.16
N HIS A 259 -11.80 2.97 11.29
CA HIS A 259 -12.44 2.94 12.61
C HIS A 259 -13.30 4.19 12.87
N GLY A 260 -14.32 4.01 13.68
CA GLY A 260 -15.15 5.10 14.22
C GLY A 260 -16.11 5.74 13.23
N HIS A 261 -16.06 5.40 11.94
CA HIS A 261 -16.86 6.02 10.89
C HIS A 261 -17.43 4.99 9.93
N ARG A 262 -18.66 5.24 9.49
CA ARG A 262 -19.23 4.64 8.29
C ARG A 262 -18.97 5.57 7.13
N PHE A 263 -18.54 5.03 6.01
CA PHE A 263 -18.32 5.77 4.78
C PHE A 263 -19.24 5.27 3.66
N GLU A 264 -19.39 6.06 2.62
CA GLU A 264 -20.06 5.68 1.39
C GLU A 264 -19.00 5.35 0.32
N TRP A 265 -19.16 4.24 -0.39
CA TRP A 265 -18.37 3.91 -1.57
C TRP A 265 -18.87 4.75 -2.75
N THR A 266 -18.05 5.69 -3.22
CA THR A 266 -18.47 6.76 -4.13
C THR A 266 -17.81 6.73 -5.50
N GLY A 267 -16.73 5.92 -5.69
CA GLY A 267 -16.01 5.82 -6.96
C GLY A 267 -15.27 4.51 -7.13
N THR A 268 -15.06 4.13 -8.40
CA THR A 268 -14.25 3.00 -8.86
C THR A 268 -13.16 3.51 -9.81
N ASP A 269 -12.34 2.59 -10.33
CA ASP A 269 -11.41 2.84 -11.45
C ASP A 269 -12.12 3.35 -12.72
N GLY A 270 -13.43 3.07 -12.88
CA GLY A 270 -14.26 3.62 -13.96
C GLY A 270 -14.76 5.04 -13.71
N GLY A 271 -14.46 5.63 -12.54
CA GLY A 271 -14.90 6.97 -12.15
C GLY A 271 -16.00 6.96 -11.08
N PRO A 272 -16.75 8.06 -10.92
CA PRO A 272 -17.72 8.20 -9.85
C PRO A 272 -18.94 7.30 -10.03
N ILE A 273 -19.39 6.71 -8.93
CA ILE A 273 -20.63 5.94 -8.86
C ILE A 273 -21.81 6.91 -8.74
N PRO A 274 -22.93 6.70 -9.44
CA PRO A 274 -24.15 7.47 -9.23
C PRO A 274 -24.61 7.42 -7.76
N LYS A 275 -25.03 8.56 -7.20
CA LYS A 275 -25.39 8.64 -5.77
C LYS A 275 -26.45 7.60 -5.34
N THR A 276 -27.32 7.21 -6.23
CA THR A 276 -28.36 6.19 -5.99
C THR A 276 -27.81 4.77 -5.82
N ALA A 277 -26.53 4.57 -6.20
CA ALA A 277 -25.82 3.28 -6.09
C ALA A 277 -24.68 3.33 -5.06
N TRP A 278 -24.61 4.38 -4.26
CA TRP A 278 -23.65 4.44 -3.15
C TRP A 278 -23.97 3.39 -2.10
N MET A 279 -22.95 2.74 -1.61
CA MET A 279 -23.08 1.69 -0.59
C MET A 279 -22.40 2.13 0.71
N PRO A 280 -23.12 2.06 1.84
CA PRO A 280 -22.54 2.33 3.15
C PRO A 280 -21.69 1.14 3.60
N GLU A 281 -20.44 1.40 3.95
CA GLU A 281 -19.49 0.39 4.41
C GLU A 281 -18.62 0.93 5.56
N THR A 282 -17.89 0.04 6.22
CA THR A 282 -16.81 0.37 7.17
C THR A 282 -15.49 -0.23 6.73
N THR A 283 -15.54 -1.14 5.75
CA THR A 283 -14.38 -1.82 5.16
C THR A 283 -14.58 -1.94 3.66
N ILE A 284 -13.71 -1.35 2.86
CA ILE A 284 -13.76 -1.42 1.40
C ILE A 284 -12.69 -2.35 0.84
N ASN A 285 -13.10 -3.33 0.03
CA ASN A 285 -12.14 -4.20 -0.65
C ASN A 285 -11.58 -3.50 -1.91
N VAL A 286 -10.24 -3.46 -2.02
CA VAL A 286 -9.51 -2.89 -3.16
C VAL A 286 -8.78 -4.01 -3.89
N PRO A 287 -9.37 -4.59 -4.95
CA PRO A 287 -8.72 -5.63 -5.75
C PRO A 287 -7.47 -5.13 -6.48
N PRO A 288 -6.57 -6.06 -6.90
CA PRO A 288 -5.43 -5.73 -7.77
C PRO A 288 -5.86 -4.98 -9.04
N GLY A 289 -5.06 -3.99 -9.46
CA GLY A 289 -5.30 -3.21 -10.67
C GLY A 289 -6.49 -2.26 -10.60
N THR A 290 -7.07 -1.99 -9.40
CA THR A 290 -8.25 -1.15 -9.27
C THR A 290 -8.07 0.02 -8.32
N THR A 291 -8.98 0.98 -8.41
CA THR A 291 -9.11 2.07 -7.43
C THR A 291 -10.49 2.09 -6.78
N ARG A 292 -10.57 2.64 -5.58
CA ARG A 292 -11.80 2.88 -4.83
C ARG A 292 -11.78 4.28 -4.22
N ASP A 293 -12.89 5.00 -4.35
CA ASP A 293 -13.09 6.26 -3.63
C ASP A 293 -14.16 6.05 -2.57
N VAL A 294 -13.88 6.46 -1.34
CA VAL A 294 -14.84 6.45 -0.24
C VAL A 294 -14.96 7.85 0.36
N GLU A 295 -16.15 8.18 0.85
CA GLU A 295 -16.41 9.49 1.47
C GLU A 295 -17.20 9.34 2.77
N PHE A 296 -16.88 10.19 3.74
CA PHE A 296 -17.59 10.31 5.00
C PHE A 296 -17.52 11.74 5.55
N VAL A 297 -18.31 12.01 6.55
CA VAL A 297 -18.18 13.21 7.38
C VAL A 297 -17.46 12.81 8.67
N ALA A 298 -16.41 13.54 9.02
CA ALA A 298 -15.65 13.31 10.24
C ALA A 298 -16.41 13.86 11.44
N ASP A 299 -17.41 13.12 11.93
CA ASP A 299 -18.34 13.53 12.99
C ASP A 299 -18.04 12.91 14.37
N ASN A 300 -16.97 12.12 14.45
CA ASN A 300 -16.54 11.44 15.66
C ASN A 300 -15.08 11.82 15.99
N PRO A 301 -14.82 12.71 16.95
CA PRO A 301 -13.47 13.17 17.26
C PRO A 301 -12.65 12.07 17.97
N GLY A 302 -11.32 12.15 17.84
CA GLY A 302 -10.39 11.19 18.46
C GLY A 302 -9.30 10.70 17.51
N ASP A 303 -8.58 9.65 17.94
CA ASP A 303 -7.53 8.98 17.19
C ASP A 303 -8.05 7.61 16.71
N TRP A 304 -8.23 7.48 15.40
CA TRP A 304 -8.89 6.33 14.80
C TRP A 304 -7.91 5.53 13.95
N ALA A 305 -7.88 4.21 14.16
CA ALA A 305 -7.10 3.31 13.33
C ALA A 305 -7.65 3.27 11.90
N VAL A 306 -6.76 3.23 10.91
CA VAL A 306 -7.06 2.94 9.51
C VAL A 306 -6.08 1.88 9.04
N HIS A 307 -6.59 0.74 8.58
CA HIS A 307 -5.71 -0.39 8.28
C HIS A 307 -6.30 -1.40 7.30
N CYS A 308 -5.43 -2.21 6.68
CA CYS A 308 -5.86 -3.41 5.99
C CYS A 308 -6.38 -4.44 6.99
N HIS A 309 -7.54 -5.05 6.72
CA HIS A 309 -8.13 -6.04 7.63
C HIS A 309 -7.62 -7.48 7.39
N LYS A 310 -6.67 -7.69 6.50
CA LYS A 310 -5.86 -8.91 6.47
C LYS A 310 -4.82 -8.81 7.58
N VAL A 311 -4.92 -9.62 8.62
CA VAL A 311 -4.13 -9.49 9.86
C VAL A 311 -2.62 -9.56 9.58
N HIS A 312 -2.17 -10.43 8.70
CA HIS A 312 -0.76 -10.55 8.35
C HIS A 312 -0.22 -9.32 7.59
N HIS A 313 -1.08 -8.49 6.96
CA HIS A 313 -0.69 -7.24 6.32
C HIS A 313 -0.44 -6.11 7.33
N THR A 314 -1.03 -6.18 8.51
CA THR A 314 -0.75 -5.25 9.62
C THR A 314 0.34 -5.74 10.55
N MET A 315 0.79 -6.98 10.37
CA MET A 315 1.86 -7.60 11.14
C MET A 315 3.08 -7.92 10.29
N ASN A 316 3.09 -7.54 9.00
CA ASN A 316 4.12 -7.90 8.00
C ASN A 316 4.46 -9.41 8.04
N GLN A 317 3.43 -10.25 7.98
CA GLN A 317 3.47 -11.70 8.11
C GLN A 317 4.01 -12.25 9.44
N MET A 318 4.17 -11.42 10.45
CA MET A 318 4.77 -11.83 11.70
C MET A 318 3.74 -11.81 12.83
N GLY A 319 3.50 -12.97 13.45
CA GLY A 319 2.66 -13.09 14.64
C GLY A 319 3.46 -12.90 15.91
N HIS A 320 2.87 -12.24 16.92
CA HIS A 320 3.48 -12.11 18.25
C HIS A 320 3.22 -13.37 19.06
N GLY A 321 4.26 -14.19 19.28
CA GLY A 321 4.17 -15.36 20.17
C GLY A 321 3.15 -16.42 19.75
N LEU A 322 2.66 -16.39 18.51
CA LEU A 322 1.79 -17.42 17.96
C LEU A 322 2.60 -18.39 17.10
N PRO A 323 2.39 -19.72 17.23
CA PRO A 323 3.02 -20.68 16.37
C PRO A 323 2.55 -20.46 14.91
N ILE A 324 3.49 -20.46 13.98
CA ILE A 324 3.16 -20.32 12.55
C ILE A 324 2.59 -21.59 12.00
N MET A 325 3.10 -22.72 12.48
CA MET A 325 2.66 -24.05 12.09
C MET A 325 2.38 -24.87 13.35
N THR A 326 1.21 -24.64 13.96
CA THR A 326 0.83 -25.33 15.21
C THR A 326 0.77 -26.84 15.00
N GLY A 327 1.58 -27.59 15.77
CA GLY A 327 1.57 -29.04 15.77
C GLY A 327 2.31 -29.70 14.60
N VAL A 328 3.05 -28.93 13.79
CA VAL A 328 3.87 -29.49 12.69
C VAL A 328 5.34 -29.39 13.04
N ASP A 329 6.01 -30.54 13.15
CA ASP A 329 7.47 -30.59 13.21
C ASP A 329 8.03 -30.43 11.79
N HIS A 330 8.63 -29.28 11.50
CA HIS A 330 9.24 -29.00 10.21
C HIS A 330 10.77 -28.98 10.23
N SER A 331 11.40 -29.29 11.36
CA SER A 331 12.86 -29.25 11.53
C SER A 331 13.64 -30.01 10.45
N GLY A 332 13.16 -31.18 10.05
CA GLY A 332 13.77 -31.96 8.98
C GLY A 332 13.60 -31.40 7.58
N VAL A 333 12.60 -30.51 7.37
CA VAL A 333 12.38 -29.81 6.11
C VAL A 333 13.24 -28.54 6.07
N ASP A 334 13.32 -27.84 7.18
CA ASP A 334 14.11 -26.59 7.31
C ASP A 334 15.58 -26.83 7.00
N GLN A 335 16.16 -27.92 7.50
CA GLN A 335 17.54 -28.27 7.20
C GLN A 335 17.75 -28.49 5.69
N LYS A 336 16.85 -29.22 5.03
CA LYS A 336 16.93 -29.45 3.58
C LYS A 336 16.77 -28.15 2.76
N ILE A 337 15.91 -27.25 3.21
CA ILE A 337 15.72 -25.96 2.55
C ILE A 337 16.96 -25.08 2.75
N ASN A 338 17.53 -25.04 3.94
CA ASN A 338 18.79 -24.32 4.20
C ASN A 338 19.96 -24.83 3.37
N ASP A 339 20.03 -26.13 3.13
CA ASP A 339 21.05 -26.73 2.27
C ASP A 339 20.91 -26.34 0.80
N LEU A 340 19.65 -26.09 0.36
CA LEU A 340 19.32 -25.69 -1.02
C LEU A 340 19.34 -24.17 -1.22
N VAL A 341 18.93 -23.42 -0.20
CA VAL A 341 18.81 -21.95 -0.22
C VAL A 341 19.53 -21.41 1.03
N PRO A 342 20.87 -21.26 0.98
CA PRO A 342 21.63 -20.73 2.10
C PRO A 342 21.11 -19.37 2.55
N GLY A 343 20.81 -19.24 3.83
CA GLY A 343 20.24 -18.04 4.43
C GLY A 343 18.72 -17.95 4.44
N TYR A 344 18.02 -19.00 3.98
CA TYR A 344 16.60 -19.16 4.29
C TYR A 344 16.42 -19.25 5.81
N MET A 345 15.57 -18.38 6.33
CA MET A 345 15.20 -18.41 7.75
C MET A 345 13.78 -18.96 7.87
N PRO A 346 13.60 -20.23 8.18
CA PRO A 346 12.29 -20.74 8.53
C PRO A 346 11.80 -20.01 9.77
N MET A 347 10.56 -19.59 9.78
CA MET A 347 9.93 -19.11 10.99
C MET A 347 9.67 -20.33 11.87
N GLY A 348 10.31 -20.41 13.04
CA GLY A 348 10.23 -21.56 13.94
C GLY A 348 8.81 -21.90 14.38
N ALA A 349 8.64 -23.05 15.01
CA ALA A 349 7.35 -23.55 15.51
C ALA A 349 6.67 -22.60 16.51
N SER A 350 7.43 -21.72 17.14
CA SER A 350 6.96 -20.65 18.04
C SER A 350 6.80 -19.27 17.34
N GLY A 351 6.91 -19.22 16.03
CA GLY A 351 6.85 -17.98 15.28
C GLY A 351 8.01 -17.05 15.61
N MET A 352 7.68 -15.78 15.92
CA MET A 352 8.69 -14.78 16.29
C MET A 352 9.41 -15.07 17.61
N GLY A 353 8.87 -15.94 18.48
CA GLY A 353 9.50 -16.29 19.76
C GLY A 353 10.91 -16.82 19.57
N ASP A 354 11.14 -17.65 18.59
CA ASP A 354 12.46 -18.25 18.32
C ASP A 354 13.47 -17.23 17.77
N MET A 355 13.00 -16.16 17.14
CA MET A 355 13.86 -15.09 16.63
C MET A 355 14.28 -14.10 17.72
N MET A 356 13.57 -14.03 18.84
CA MET A 356 13.91 -13.16 19.96
C MET A 356 15.15 -13.63 20.72
N ASP A 357 15.46 -14.91 20.67
CA ASP A 357 16.66 -15.51 21.29
C ASP A 357 17.93 -15.35 20.43
N MET A 358 17.82 -15.00 19.16
CA MET A 358 18.95 -14.85 18.24
C MET A 358 19.60 -13.46 18.23
N GLY A 359 19.41 -12.67 19.27
CA GLY A 359 19.90 -11.30 19.35
C GLY A 359 19.03 -10.34 18.55
N LYS A 360 18.89 -9.09 19.00
CA LYS A 360 17.95 -8.06 18.52
C LYS A 360 17.61 -8.21 17.03
N PRO A 361 16.39 -8.61 16.68
CA PRO A 361 16.04 -8.89 15.29
C PRO A 361 16.20 -7.63 14.44
N ARG A 362 17.01 -7.72 13.39
CA ARG A 362 17.17 -6.64 12.41
C ARG A 362 15.85 -6.23 11.75
N ASN A 363 14.83 -7.06 11.85
CA ASN A 363 13.49 -6.86 11.30
C ASN A 363 12.47 -6.27 12.29
N SER A 364 12.87 -5.92 13.52
CA SER A 364 11.98 -5.25 14.49
C SER A 364 11.38 -3.95 13.97
N LEU A 365 12.04 -3.31 13.00
CA LEU A 365 11.56 -2.10 12.35
C LEU A 365 10.30 -2.33 11.48
N LEU A 366 10.10 -3.54 10.94
CA LEU A 366 8.94 -3.87 10.12
C LEU A 366 7.70 -4.21 10.95
N MET A 367 7.89 -4.55 12.21
CA MET A 367 6.82 -5.05 13.08
C MET A 367 6.10 -3.96 13.86
N GLY A 368 6.49 -2.72 13.67
CA GLY A 368 5.80 -1.54 14.21
C GLY A 368 5.74 -1.44 15.74
N SER A 369 5.78 -2.52 16.46
CA SER A 369 5.31 -2.55 17.83
C SER A 369 6.15 -3.30 18.85
N HIS A 370 7.42 -3.57 18.56
CA HIS A 370 8.29 -3.88 19.68
C HIS A 370 8.47 -2.65 20.58
N GLU A 371 8.63 -2.89 21.86
CA GLU A 371 8.77 -1.85 22.88
C GLU A 371 9.64 -0.69 22.35
N GLY A 372 9.00 0.44 22.08
CA GLY A 372 9.66 1.68 21.68
C GLY A 372 9.42 2.17 20.25
N ASN A 373 8.88 1.38 19.30
CA ASN A 373 8.73 1.82 17.93
C ASN A 373 7.45 2.66 17.66
N ALA A 374 6.35 2.32 18.31
CA ALA A 374 5.12 3.12 18.26
C ALA A 374 4.43 3.08 19.62
N ARG A 375 4.30 4.24 20.24
CA ARG A 375 3.61 4.38 21.53
C ARG A 375 2.37 5.25 21.37
N GLY A 376 1.25 4.70 21.79
CA GLY A 376 0.01 5.43 22.00
C GLY A 376 -0.14 5.88 23.47
N PRO A 377 -1.24 6.55 23.81
CA PRO A 377 -1.50 7.05 25.15
C PRO A 377 -1.59 5.93 26.21
N PHE A 378 -1.88 4.69 25.81
CA PHE A 378 -2.03 3.54 26.71
C PHE A 378 -0.90 2.51 26.58
N GLY A 379 0.20 2.85 25.93
CA GLY A 379 1.33 1.94 25.76
C GLY A 379 1.68 1.65 24.31
N SER A 380 2.32 0.52 24.06
CA SER A 380 2.76 0.14 22.71
C SER A 380 1.57 -0.21 21.81
N ILE A 381 1.59 0.29 20.57
CA ILE A 381 0.62 -0.07 19.54
C ILE A 381 1.16 -1.28 18.78
N PHE A 382 0.52 -2.44 18.94
CA PHE A 382 0.93 -3.69 18.31
C PHE A 382 0.43 -3.81 16.87
N MET A 383 0.77 -2.82 16.04
CA MET A 383 0.44 -2.75 14.62
C MET A 383 1.67 -2.32 13.82
N GLY A 384 1.74 -2.77 12.57
CA GLY A 384 2.76 -2.43 11.60
C GLY A 384 2.17 -2.48 10.19
N GLY A 385 3.01 -2.58 9.16
CA GLY A 385 2.53 -2.75 7.79
C GLY A 385 1.55 -1.68 7.32
N MET A 386 0.46 -2.13 6.73
CA MET A 386 -0.63 -1.29 6.20
C MET A 386 -1.53 -0.77 7.33
N PHE A 387 -0.99 0.12 8.14
CA PHE A 387 -1.68 0.79 9.24
C PHE A 387 -1.31 2.27 9.27
N THR A 388 -2.26 3.12 9.63
CA THR A 388 -2.05 4.53 9.97
C THR A 388 -3.12 4.99 10.96
N ILE A 389 -3.04 6.24 11.40
CA ILE A 389 -3.96 6.84 12.37
C ILE A 389 -4.61 8.07 11.75
N MET A 390 -5.94 8.10 11.77
CA MET A 390 -6.69 9.29 11.44
C MET A 390 -6.97 10.07 12.72
N LYS A 391 -6.51 11.32 12.78
CA LYS A 391 -6.65 12.21 13.94
C LYS A 391 -7.70 13.26 13.66
N ILE A 392 -8.86 13.16 14.29
CA ILE A 392 -9.95 14.12 14.17
C ILE A 392 -9.96 15.03 15.38
N ARG A 393 -9.88 16.33 15.15
CA ARG A 393 -9.84 17.35 16.21
C ARG A 393 -10.87 18.44 15.97
N GLU A 394 -11.53 18.90 17.04
CA GLU A 394 -12.41 20.07 16.99
C GLU A 394 -11.63 21.34 16.66
N ASN A 395 -10.49 21.52 17.31
CA ASN A 395 -9.64 22.70 17.21
C ASN A 395 -8.28 22.37 16.58
N LEU A 396 -8.28 21.81 15.36
CA LEU A 396 -7.04 21.57 14.63
C LEU A 396 -6.46 22.89 14.12
N ALA A 397 -5.31 23.29 14.64
CA ALA A 397 -4.66 24.54 14.27
C ALA A 397 -4.14 24.51 12.81
N SER A 398 -3.59 23.37 12.39
CA SER A 398 -3.02 23.17 11.06
C SER A 398 -3.26 21.73 10.60
N TYR A 399 -3.39 21.54 9.28
CA TYR A 399 -3.37 20.20 8.67
C TYR A 399 -1.95 19.69 8.39
N ASP A 400 -0.93 20.51 8.69
CA ASP A 400 0.48 20.20 8.39
C ASP A 400 1.28 19.77 9.62
N GLU A 401 0.71 19.90 10.82
CA GLU A 401 1.36 19.58 12.09
C GLU A 401 0.55 18.54 12.87
N ASP A 402 1.24 17.47 13.31
CA ASP A 402 0.60 16.44 14.13
C ASP A 402 0.17 17.05 15.48
N PRO A 403 -1.14 17.02 15.81
CA PRO A 403 -1.65 17.59 17.07
C PRO A 403 -1.32 16.74 18.31
N GLY A 404 -0.57 15.65 18.18
CA GLY A 404 -0.36 14.70 19.25
C GLY A 404 -1.57 13.76 19.44
N TRP A 405 -1.60 13.07 20.58
CA TRP A 405 -2.69 12.19 20.97
C TRP A 405 -3.87 12.96 21.51
N SER A 406 -5.07 12.41 21.29
CA SER A 406 -6.33 12.95 21.85
C SER A 406 -6.46 12.56 23.31
N ASP A 407 -6.91 13.48 24.13
CA ASP A 407 -7.38 13.16 25.48
C ASP A 407 -8.78 12.57 25.39
N ASN A 408 -8.99 11.44 26.07
CA ASN A 408 -10.31 10.86 26.19
C ASN A 408 -11.01 11.43 27.42
N PRO A 409 -12.28 11.83 27.32
CA PRO A 409 -13.03 12.28 28.50
C PRO A 409 -13.04 11.22 29.61
N GLU A 410 -13.08 11.69 30.86
CA GLU A 410 -13.14 10.79 32.01
C GLU A 410 -14.34 9.84 31.91
N GLY A 411 -14.13 8.58 32.21
CA GLY A 411 -15.17 7.53 32.14
C GLY A 411 -15.51 7.02 30.76
N THR A 412 -14.85 7.52 29.69
CA THR A 412 -15.07 7.04 28.31
C THR A 412 -14.05 6.01 27.84
N VAL A 413 -13.04 5.73 28.67
CA VAL A 413 -12.04 4.69 28.38
C VAL A 413 -12.44 3.39 29.06
N ALA A 414 -12.44 2.29 28.29
CA ALA A 414 -12.66 0.96 28.83
C ALA A 414 -11.54 0.59 29.82
N GLY A 415 -11.91 0.04 30.96
CA GLY A 415 -10.97 -0.31 32.01
C GLY A 415 -11.42 -1.55 32.80
N PRO A 416 -10.59 -2.02 33.76
CA PRO A 416 -10.91 -3.16 34.57
C PRO A 416 -12.13 -2.84 35.48
N VAL A 417 -13.00 -3.83 35.65
CA VAL A 417 -14.12 -3.75 36.58
C VAL A 417 -13.60 -4.05 38.00
N GLY A 418 -13.86 -3.14 38.94
CA GLY A 418 -13.50 -3.38 40.33
C GLY A 418 -14.28 -4.58 40.93
N GLU A 419 -13.69 -5.26 41.92
CA GLU A 419 -14.28 -6.46 42.54
C GLU A 419 -15.72 -6.25 43.04
N GLN A 420 -16.08 -5.05 43.43
CA GLN A 420 -17.45 -4.73 43.89
C GLN A 420 -18.48 -4.66 42.74
N GLN A 421 -18.05 -4.44 41.49
CA GLN A 421 -18.97 -4.38 40.35
C GLN A 421 -19.19 -5.77 39.71
N THR A 422 -18.23 -6.69 39.83
CA THR A 422 -18.40 -8.07 39.38
C THR A 422 -19.46 -8.85 40.20
N ALA A 423 -19.68 -8.44 41.43
CA ALA A 423 -20.71 -9.05 42.29
C ALA A 423 -22.16 -8.67 41.92
N MET A 424 -22.36 -7.66 41.07
CA MET A 424 -23.70 -7.18 40.68
C MET A 424 -24.15 -7.61 39.27
N ALA A 425 -23.31 -8.28 38.49
CA ALA A 425 -23.78 -8.87 37.25
C ALA A 425 -24.65 -10.09 37.56
N PRO A 426 -25.98 -10.06 37.38
CA PRO A 426 -26.79 -11.25 37.57
C PRO A 426 -26.25 -12.29 36.58
N ALA A 427 -25.89 -13.46 37.10
CA ALA A 427 -25.62 -14.60 36.26
C ALA A 427 -26.81 -14.77 35.32
N LEU A 428 -26.61 -14.49 34.03
CA LEU A 428 -27.64 -14.83 33.03
C LEU A 428 -27.92 -16.31 33.26
N PRO A 429 -29.16 -16.72 33.50
CA PRO A 429 -29.47 -18.13 33.68
C PRO A 429 -29.03 -18.79 32.39
N LEU A 430 -28.04 -19.68 32.49
CA LEU A 430 -27.75 -20.65 31.46
C LEU A 430 -29.07 -21.30 31.11
N ARG A 431 -29.68 -20.93 29.98
CA ARG A 431 -30.83 -21.67 29.47
C ARG A 431 -30.33 -23.08 29.15
N SER A 432 -30.44 -23.93 30.18
CA SER A 432 -30.36 -25.37 30.01
C SER A 432 -31.64 -25.83 29.33
N SER A 433 -31.74 -25.60 28.04
CA SER A 433 -32.66 -26.31 27.17
C SER A 433 -32.28 -26.04 25.74
N LEU A 434 -31.20 -26.68 25.28
CA LEU A 434 -31.27 -27.24 23.95
C LEU A 434 -32.35 -28.31 24.00
N PRO A 435 -33.45 -28.25 23.22
CA PRO A 435 -34.35 -29.36 23.09
C PRO A 435 -33.50 -30.57 22.65
N ALA A 436 -33.60 -31.66 23.43
CA ALA A 436 -33.05 -32.93 23.03
C ALA A 436 -33.59 -33.24 21.63
N LEU A 437 -32.71 -33.29 20.67
CA LEU A 437 -32.95 -33.91 19.35
C LEU A 437 -33.01 -35.43 19.59
N ALA A 438 -34.11 -35.86 20.23
CA ALA A 438 -34.52 -37.25 20.22
C ALA A 438 -35.43 -37.42 18.98
N HIS A 439 -35.11 -38.43 18.18
CA HIS A 439 -35.78 -38.87 16.98
C HIS A 439 -35.49 -38.12 15.68
N LEU A 440 -34.29 -38.34 15.12
CA LEU A 440 -34.16 -38.61 13.68
C LEU A 440 -33.47 -39.96 13.54
N GLY A 441 -34.20 -40.88 12.94
CA GLY A 441 -33.86 -42.29 12.80
C GLY A 441 -32.49 -42.49 12.12
N GLN A 442 -31.83 -43.55 12.51
CA GLN A 442 -30.78 -44.23 11.77
C GLN A 442 -31.33 -44.61 10.40
N ASP A 443 -31.05 -43.78 9.36
CA ASP A 443 -31.02 -44.19 7.96
C ASP A 443 -30.80 -42.92 7.11
N ALA A 444 -29.57 -42.43 7.11
CA ALA A 444 -29.07 -41.55 6.06
C ALA A 444 -27.65 -42.01 5.69
N THR A 445 -27.59 -42.95 4.77
CA THR A 445 -26.41 -43.26 3.99
C THR A 445 -26.07 -42.05 3.12
N PHE A 446 -24.94 -41.39 3.44
CA PHE A 446 -24.38 -40.38 2.56
C PHE A 446 -23.73 -41.09 1.37
N ASP A 447 -24.38 -41.01 0.18
CA ASP A 447 -23.73 -41.34 -1.06
C ASP A 447 -22.63 -40.34 -1.38
N VAL A 448 -21.39 -40.80 -1.23
CA VAL A 448 -20.22 -40.09 -1.75
C VAL A 448 -20.22 -40.20 -3.26
N VAL A 449 -20.71 -39.17 -3.94
CA VAL A 449 -20.57 -39.04 -5.40
C VAL A 449 -19.08 -38.88 -5.71
N ARG A 450 -18.44 -39.96 -6.11
CA ARG A 450 -17.13 -39.92 -6.77
C ARG A 450 -17.30 -39.27 -8.15
N LEU A 451 -16.80 -38.05 -8.30
CA LEU A 451 -16.54 -37.48 -9.62
C LEU A 451 -15.37 -38.22 -10.26
N SER A 452 -15.66 -39.25 -11.00
CA SER A 452 -14.71 -39.93 -11.89
C SER A 452 -14.69 -39.18 -13.23
N SER A 453 -13.51 -38.65 -13.56
CA SER A 453 -12.92 -38.47 -14.89
C SER A 453 -13.83 -38.11 -16.07
N CYS A 454 -13.81 -36.86 -16.48
CA CYS A 454 -13.97 -36.50 -17.89
C CYS A 454 -12.60 -36.45 -18.58
N ALA A 455 -12.14 -37.59 -19.02
CA ALA A 455 -11.10 -37.71 -20.03
C ALA A 455 -11.73 -38.52 -21.20
N SER A 456 -12.21 -37.84 -22.21
CA SER A 456 -12.36 -38.34 -23.58
C SER A 456 -13.28 -37.39 -24.39
N MET A 457 -12.68 -36.46 -25.11
CA MET A 457 -13.17 -36.03 -26.45
C MET A 457 -12.08 -35.17 -27.09
N ALA A 458 -11.05 -35.82 -27.55
CA ALA A 458 -10.21 -35.34 -28.63
C ALA A 458 -10.25 -36.42 -29.73
N ARG A 459 -11.08 -36.22 -30.74
CA ARG A 459 -10.98 -36.68 -32.14
C ARG A 459 -12.35 -36.57 -32.83
N ARG A 460 -12.55 -35.47 -33.48
CA ARG A 460 -12.98 -35.37 -34.90
C ARG A 460 -12.91 -33.92 -35.35
#